data_90fff173fc8b97cf8c6aea88d600c522
#
_entry.id   90fff173fc8b97cf8c6aea88d600c522
#
_cell.length_a   1.000
_cell.length_b   1.000
_cell.length_c   1.000
_cell.angle_alpha   90.00
_cell.angle_beta   90.00
_cell.angle_gamma   90.00
#
_symmetry.space_group_name_H-M   'P 1'
#
loop_
_entity.id
_entity.type
_entity.pdbx_description
1 polymer ?
#
loop_
_entity_poly.entity_id
_entity_poly.type
_entity_poly.pdbx_seq_one_letter_code
_entity_poly.pdbx_strand_id
1 'polypeptide(L)'
;ETVLKIVHGRKPVSTEKGGEKIGVQAPGDWKWHGGVLSPHDGCIYCIPQFAERVLKIDPATDSCELIGGHFPGRNKWYGGLMGTDGCIYGVPQNADAVLRIDPATNGGECTLHGKYPLGGWKWHGGTVGMDGAIYGVPAHADTVLTIVPGNPPTMVEIGSNLRTGKHRTDGKYKFLGGVLGKDGCVYFIPSDSDHVLQIDCETDEVREVGESLENERIVQNKWQNGFVGDDGTIWG
;
A
#
# COMPACT_ATOMS: atom_id res chain seq x y z
N GLU A 1 6.88 20.58 11.28
CA GLU A 1 7.24 19.77 10.12
C GLU A 1 6.18 19.91 9.05
N THR A 2 6.59 19.97 7.81
CA THR A 2 5.84 20.58 6.73
C THR A 2 5.82 19.67 5.51
N VAL A 3 4.79 19.77 4.69
CA VAL A 3 4.72 19.12 3.38
C VAL A 3 5.60 19.89 2.40
N LEU A 4 6.41 19.20 1.61
CA LEU A 4 7.20 19.79 0.53
C LEU A 4 6.32 19.88 -0.72
N LYS A 5 6.08 21.09 -1.20
CA LYS A 5 5.42 21.33 -2.49
C LYS A 5 6.48 21.63 -3.55
N ILE A 6 6.46 20.87 -4.64
CA ILE A 6 7.32 21.09 -5.81
C ILE A 6 6.42 21.53 -6.97
N VAL A 7 6.65 22.71 -7.53
CA VAL A 7 5.87 23.25 -8.65
C VAL A 7 6.67 23.04 -9.95
N HIS A 8 6.13 22.25 -10.86
CA HIS A 8 6.74 21.99 -12.16
C HIS A 8 6.78 23.29 -13.02
N GLY A 9 7.89 23.53 -13.69
CA GLY A 9 8.06 24.63 -14.63
C GLY A 9 8.41 26.01 -14.04
N ARG A 10 8.47 26.17 -12.73
CA ARG A 10 9.10 27.36 -12.14
C ARG A 10 10.60 27.12 -12.00
N LYS A 11 11.44 27.99 -12.58
CA LYS A 11 12.86 28.03 -12.21
C LYS A 11 12.91 28.17 -10.70
N PRO A 12 13.73 27.37 -9.98
CA PRO A 12 13.92 27.59 -8.56
C PRO A 12 14.35 29.05 -8.38
N VAL A 13 13.49 29.85 -7.75
CA VAL A 13 13.91 31.14 -7.20
C VAL A 13 15.00 30.79 -6.23
N SER A 14 16.16 31.41 -6.38
CA SER A 14 17.38 31.13 -5.63
C SER A 14 17.24 31.47 -4.16
N THR A 15 16.43 30.73 -3.47
CA THR A 15 16.42 30.63 -2.02
C THR A 15 16.82 29.20 -1.69
N GLU A 16 17.77 29.03 -0.86
CA GLU A 16 18.62 27.89 -0.56
C GLU A 16 17.97 26.50 -0.34
N LYS A 17 16.70 26.28 -0.63
CA LYS A 17 15.99 24.97 -0.65
C LYS A 17 14.77 25.05 -1.53
N GLY A 18 14.82 24.46 -2.69
CA GLY A 18 13.80 24.51 -3.75
C GLY A 18 12.47 23.85 -3.46
N GLY A 19 11.69 24.37 -2.55
CA GLY A 19 10.32 23.94 -2.29
C GLY A 19 9.65 24.81 -1.23
N GLU A 20 8.37 25.06 -1.42
CA GLU A 20 7.54 25.76 -0.45
C GLU A 20 7.04 24.75 0.60
N LYS A 21 7.13 25.11 1.87
CA LYS A 21 6.63 24.28 2.96
C LYS A 21 5.23 24.74 3.33
N ILE A 22 4.26 23.89 3.09
CA ILE A 22 2.89 24.07 3.55
C ILE A 22 2.61 23.09 4.70
N GLY A 23 1.75 23.41 5.65
CA GLY A 23 1.49 22.40 6.52
C GLY A 23 0.90 22.45 7.89
N VAL A 24 0.62 21.26 8.36
CA VAL A 24 0.15 20.95 9.70
C VAL A 24 1.34 20.45 10.52
N GLN A 25 1.45 20.92 11.75
CA GLN A 25 2.42 20.37 12.69
C GLN A 25 1.89 19.04 13.26
N ALA A 26 2.58 17.95 12.96
CA ALA A 26 2.40 16.66 13.62
C ALA A 26 3.75 16.21 14.20
N PRO A 27 3.82 15.87 15.47
CA PRO A 27 5.08 15.43 16.09
C PRO A 27 5.49 14.04 15.61
N GLY A 28 6.78 13.73 15.71
CA GLY A 28 7.33 12.40 15.45
C GLY A 28 7.89 12.19 14.04
N ASP A 29 8.51 11.02 13.84
CA ASP A 29 9.13 10.57 12.60
C ASP A 29 8.22 9.56 11.88
N TRP A 30 8.51 9.27 10.59
CA TRP A 30 7.80 8.24 9.80
C TRP A 30 6.27 8.36 9.85
N LYS A 31 5.75 9.58 9.85
CA LYS A 31 4.35 9.89 10.15
C LYS A 31 3.38 9.28 9.17
N TRP A 32 3.58 9.51 7.88
CA TRP A 32 2.74 8.99 6.82
C TRP A 32 3.56 8.21 5.81
N HIS A 33 2.97 7.18 5.23
CA HIS A 33 3.56 6.39 4.17
C HIS A 33 2.61 6.31 2.98
N GLY A 34 3.04 6.90 1.85
CA GLY A 34 2.21 7.02 0.66
C GLY A 34 1.11 8.07 0.77
N GLY A 35 0.64 8.49 -0.37
CA GLY A 35 -0.49 9.41 -0.52
C GLY A 35 -1.26 9.09 -1.78
N VAL A 36 -2.59 9.25 -1.74
CA VAL A 36 -3.49 8.97 -2.85
C VAL A 36 -4.23 10.23 -3.21
N LEU A 37 -4.17 10.62 -4.50
CA LEU A 37 -4.97 11.71 -5.04
C LEU A 37 -6.39 11.21 -5.25
N SER A 38 -7.35 11.86 -4.62
CA SER A 38 -8.77 11.58 -4.82
C SER A 38 -9.30 12.36 -6.02
N PRO A 39 -9.89 11.69 -7.02
CA PRO A 39 -10.53 12.36 -8.14
C PRO A 39 -11.84 13.05 -7.74
N HIS A 40 -12.41 12.73 -6.57
CA HIS A 40 -13.67 13.30 -6.11
C HIS A 40 -13.52 14.77 -5.70
N ASP A 41 -12.48 15.10 -4.94
CA ASP A 41 -12.28 16.45 -4.38
C ASP A 41 -10.92 17.06 -4.75
N GLY A 42 -10.06 16.34 -5.49
CA GLY A 42 -8.74 16.79 -5.88
C GLY A 42 -7.73 16.85 -4.73
N CYS A 43 -8.09 16.35 -3.55
CA CYS A 43 -7.22 16.33 -2.39
C CYS A 43 -6.33 15.07 -2.35
N ILE A 44 -5.20 15.17 -1.66
CA ILE A 44 -4.29 14.05 -1.43
C ILE A 44 -4.46 13.56 0.01
N TYR A 45 -4.70 12.26 0.16
CA TYR A 45 -4.87 11.61 1.45
C TYR A 45 -3.65 10.75 1.78
N CYS A 46 -2.90 11.15 2.82
CA CYS A 46 -1.68 10.46 3.25
C CYS A 46 -1.98 9.49 4.38
N ILE A 47 -1.54 8.24 4.20
CA ILE A 47 -1.87 7.13 5.09
C ILE A 47 -1.02 7.17 6.35
N PRO A 48 -1.64 7.14 7.55
CA PRO A 48 -0.91 7.30 8.82
C PRO A 48 -0.13 6.02 9.17
N GLN A 49 1.19 6.09 9.09
CA GLN A 49 2.08 5.01 9.52
C GLN A 49 2.36 5.11 11.02
N PHE A 50 2.98 6.21 11.49
CA PHE A 50 3.17 6.52 12.91
C PHE A 50 2.24 7.66 13.37
N ALA A 51 1.85 8.55 12.47
CA ALA A 51 0.89 9.60 12.79
C ALA A 51 -0.44 9.02 13.26
N GLU A 52 -1.10 9.71 14.18
CA GLU A 52 -2.37 9.26 14.76
C GLU A 52 -3.59 9.63 13.93
N ARG A 53 -3.39 10.36 12.83
CA ARG A 53 -4.46 10.81 11.92
C ARG A 53 -4.02 10.76 10.47
N VAL A 54 -4.97 10.65 9.58
CA VAL A 54 -4.78 10.86 8.14
C VAL A 54 -4.45 12.32 7.89
N LEU A 55 -3.47 12.60 7.02
CA LEU A 55 -3.21 13.96 6.53
C LEU A 55 -3.93 14.13 5.20
N LYS A 56 -4.82 15.11 5.14
CA LYS A 56 -5.46 15.58 3.92
C LYS A 56 -4.75 16.85 3.45
N ILE A 57 -4.38 16.90 2.19
CA ILE A 57 -3.74 18.03 1.53
C ILE A 57 -4.66 18.48 0.42
N ASP A 58 -5.03 19.75 0.41
CA ASP A 58 -5.73 20.41 -0.69
C ASP A 58 -4.73 21.19 -1.55
N PRO A 59 -4.38 20.69 -2.75
CA PRO A 59 -3.44 21.40 -3.63
C PRO A 59 -3.97 22.69 -4.23
N ALA A 60 -5.29 22.90 -4.24
CA ALA A 60 -5.89 24.12 -4.79
C ALA A 60 -5.73 25.31 -3.85
N THR A 61 -5.74 25.06 -2.54
CA THR A 61 -5.65 26.11 -1.50
C THR A 61 -4.34 26.08 -0.74
N ASP A 62 -3.47 25.09 -1.01
CA ASP A 62 -2.24 24.80 -0.26
C ASP A 62 -2.51 24.55 1.24
N SER A 63 -3.69 24.05 1.56
CA SER A 63 -4.07 23.75 2.93
C SER A 63 -3.81 22.28 3.29
N CYS A 64 -3.55 22.04 4.57
CA CYS A 64 -3.37 20.72 5.12
C CYS A 64 -4.19 20.59 6.40
N GLU A 65 -4.85 19.45 6.57
CA GLU A 65 -5.60 19.14 7.78
C GLU A 65 -5.39 17.70 8.25
N LEU A 66 -5.55 17.48 9.53
CA LEU A 66 -5.53 16.13 10.12
C LEU A 66 -6.97 15.67 10.31
N ILE A 67 -7.35 14.61 9.60
CA ILE A 67 -8.71 14.07 9.61
C ILE A 67 -8.77 12.67 10.23
N GLY A 68 -10.00 12.19 10.47
CA GLY A 68 -10.27 10.88 11.04
C GLY A 68 -10.11 10.83 12.55
N GLY A 69 -10.26 9.63 13.09
CA GLY A 69 -10.14 9.35 14.52
C GLY A 69 -8.69 9.37 15.00
N HIS A 70 -8.52 8.99 16.26
CA HIS A 70 -7.21 8.75 16.84
C HIS A 70 -6.80 7.30 16.55
N PHE A 71 -5.76 7.11 15.75
CA PHE A 71 -5.22 5.82 15.38
C PHE A 71 -3.87 5.59 16.09
N PRO A 72 -3.84 4.96 17.25
CA PRO A 72 -2.60 4.74 18.01
C PRO A 72 -1.73 3.65 17.37
N GLY A 73 -0.43 3.65 17.70
CA GLY A 73 0.51 2.63 17.26
C GLY A 73 1.43 3.06 16.12
N ARG A 74 2.29 2.13 15.71
CA ARG A 74 3.35 2.34 14.72
C ARG A 74 3.25 1.33 13.60
N ASN A 75 3.75 1.72 12.39
CA ASN A 75 3.71 0.88 11.19
C ASN A 75 2.29 0.32 10.93
N LYS A 76 1.27 1.13 11.14
CA LYS A 76 -0.12 0.68 11.11
C LYS A 76 -0.55 0.20 9.74
N TRP A 77 -0.47 1.08 8.76
CA TRP A 77 -0.80 0.81 7.37
C TRP A 77 0.38 1.19 6.48
N TYR A 78 0.58 0.45 5.40
CA TYR A 78 1.65 0.71 4.46
C TYR A 78 1.09 1.10 3.08
N GLY A 79 1.09 2.41 2.79
CA GLY A 79 0.47 2.96 1.59
C GLY A 79 -1.05 2.92 1.59
N GLY A 80 -1.64 3.53 0.57
CA GLY A 80 -3.07 3.53 0.31
C GLY A 80 -3.36 3.27 -1.16
N LEU A 81 -4.52 2.69 -1.42
CA LEU A 81 -4.98 2.34 -2.76
C LEU A 81 -6.39 2.86 -2.98
N MET A 82 -6.64 3.39 -4.17
CA MET A 82 -7.98 3.81 -4.57
C MET A 82 -8.81 2.59 -4.92
N GLY A 83 -9.94 2.44 -4.25
CA GLY A 83 -10.94 1.44 -4.58
C GLY A 83 -11.88 1.89 -5.71
N THR A 84 -12.56 0.94 -6.33
CA THR A 84 -13.56 1.21 -7.39
C THR A 84 -14.78 1.97 -6.90
N ASP A 85 -15.01 2.01 -5.59
CA ASP A 85 -16.05 2.80 -4.92
C ASP A 85 -15.64 4.27 -4.68
N GLY A 86 -14.44 4.67 -5.12
CA GLY A 86 -13.90 6.03 -4.92
C GLY A 86 -13.33 6.28 -3.53
N CYS A 87 -13.29 5.26 -2.67
CA CYS A 87 -12.69 5.34 -1.34
C CYS A 87 -11.23 4.89 -1.35
N ILE A 88 -10.47 5.32 -0.37
CA ILE A 88 -9.05 4.98 -0.23
C ILE A 88 -8.90 3.95 0.87
N TYR A 89 -8.14 2.90 0.60
CA TYR A 89 -7.94 1.78 1.50
C TYR A 89 -6.49 1.68 1.96
N GLY A 90 -6.27 1.70 3.28
CA GLY A 90 -4.98 1.41 3.91
C GLY A 90 -4.88 -0.06 4.27
N VAL A 91 -3.90 -0.77 3.69
CA VAL A 91 -3.67 -2.20 3.96
C VAL A 91 -2.96 -2.37 5.30
N PRO A 92 -3.47 -3.22 6.22
CA PRO A 92 -2.94 -3.30 7.58
C PRO A 92 -1.60 -4.04 7.65
N GLN A 93 -0.55 -3.31 7.96
CA GLN A 93 0.77 -3.89 8.25
C GLN A 93 0.83 -4.38 9.71
N ASN A 94 0.71 -3.46 10.67
CA ASN A 94 0.61 -3.77 12.09
C ASN A 94 -0.77 -3.45 12.69
N ALA A 95 -1.61 -2.68 11.98
CA ALA A 95 -2.96 -2.39 12.43
C ALA A 95 -3.81 -3.67 12.49
N ASP A 96 -4.82 -3.65 13.34
CA ASP A 96 -5.78 -4.76 13.49
C ASP A 96 -7.00 -4.65 12.57
N ALA A 97 -7.03 -3.63 11.69
CA ALA A 97 -8.13 -3.41 10.75
C ALA A 97 -7.64 -2.71 9.46
N VAL A 98 -8.39 -2.87 8.38
CA VAL A 98 -8.29 -2.09 7.15
C VAL A 98 -8.80 -0.68 7.43
N LEU A 99 -8.05 0.34 7.00
CA LEU A 99 -8.51 1.72 7.01
C LEU A 99 -9.27 2.01 5.70
N ARG A 100 -10.50 2.53 5.79
CA ARG A 100 -11.25 3.08 4.66
C ARG A 100 -11.42 4.58 4.87
N ILE A 101 -11.07 5.37 3.87
CA ILE A 101 -11.25 6.82 3.83
C ILE A 101 -12.22 7.12 2.70
N ASP A 102 -13.30 7.84 3.01
CA ASP A 102 -14.32 8.22 2.04
C ASP A 102 -14.21 9.72 1.72
N PRO A 103 -13.60 10.09 0.58
CA PRO A 103 -13.47 11.49 0.18
C PRO A 103 -14.79 12.19 -0.13
N ALA A 104 -15.86 11.42 -0.43
CA ALA A 104 -17.16 11.99 -0.77
C ALA A 104 -17.92 12.53 0.45
N THR A 105 -17.56 12.08 1.64
CA THR A 105 -18.11 12.64 2.89
C THR A 105 -17.45 13.96 3.25
N ASN A 106 -18.22 14.85 3.88
CA ASN A 106 -17.71 16.16 4.28
C ASN A 106 -16.55 16.00 5.27
N GLY A 107 -15.33 16.38 4.82
CA GLY A 107 -14.10 16.25 5.59
C GLY A 107 -13.31 14.94 5.39
N GLY A 108 -13.85 13.95 4.68
CA GLY A 108 -13.20 12.65 4.48
C GLY A 108 -13.40 11.71 5.68
N GLU A 109 -14.50 10.96 5.70
CA GLU A 109 -14.77 10.00 6.78
C GLU A 109 -13.76 8.87 6.79
N CYS A 110 -13.23 8.55 7.97
CA CYS A 110 -12.28 7.44 8.17
C CYS A 110 -12.92 6.37 9.04
N THR A 111 -13.03 5.16 8.52
CA THR A 111 -13.61 3.99 9.20
C THR A 111 -12.64 2.81 9.20
N LEU A 112 -12.78 1.92 10.19
CA LEU A 112 -11.96 0.72 10.34
C LEU A 112 -12.82 -0.52 10.12
N HIS A 113 -12.32 -1.47 9.32
CA HIS A 113 -13.04 -2.68 8.93
C HIS A 113 -12.20 -3.94 9.11
N GLY A 114 -12.87 -5.04 9.48
CA GLY A 114 -12.23 -6.32 9.78
C GLY A 114 -11.61 -6.36 11.17
N LYS A 115 -10.98 -7.49 11.48
CA LYS A 115 -10.26 -7.67 12.72
C LYS A 115 -9.11 -8.65 12.54
N TYR A 116 -7.90 -8.16 12.67
CA TYR A 116 -6.65 -8.91 12.49
C TYR A 116 -5.79 -8.82 13.74
N PRO A 117 -4.81 -9.70 13.95
CA PRO A 117 -3.84 -9.56 15.02
C PRO A 117 -3.09 -8.23 14.92
N LEU A 118 -2.88 -7.57 16.05
CA LEU A 118 -1.99 -6.40 16.12
C LEU A 118 -0.55 -6.80 15.86
N GLY A 119 0.21 -5.94 15.18
CA GLY A 119 1.60 -6.19 14.85
C GLY A 119 1.77 -7.19 13.68
N GLY A 120 2.93 -7.81 13.63
CA GLY A 120 3.23 -8.93 12.75
C GLY A 120 3.73 -8.56 11.36
N TRP A 121 3.73 -7.29 10.94
CA TRP A 121 4.14 -6.90 9.58
C TRP A 121 3.44 -7.72 8.50
N LYS A 122 2.13 -7.91 8.67
CA LYS A 122 1.31 -8.85 7.89
C LYS A 122 1.40 -8.61 6.40
N TRP A 123 0.86 -7.48 5.96
CA TRP A 123 0.82 -7.10 4.53
C TRP A 123 1.56 -5.78 4.31
N HIS A 124 2.29 -5.68 3.21
CA HIS A 124 3.14 -4.54 2.87
C HIS A 124 2.58 -3.79 1.65
N GLY A 125 1.52 -3.01 1.88
CA GLY A 125 0.78 -2.38 0.79
C GLY A 125 -0.05 -3.39 0.00
N GLY A 126 -0.37 -3.04 -1.24
CA GLY A 126 -1.20 -3.89 -2.10
C GLY A 126 -1.15 -3.47 -3.56
N THR A 127 -1.90 -4.20 -4.38
CA THR A 127 -2.10 -3.97 -5.81
C THR A 127 -3.58 -4.09 -6.13
N VAL A 128 -4.11 -3.21 -6.97
CA VAL A 128 -5.49 -3.32 -7.45
C VAL A 128 -5.53 -4.33 -8.60
N GLY A 129 -6.36 -5.34 -8.48
CA GLY A 129 -6.59 -6.35 -9.50
C GLY A 129 -7.50 -5.88 -10.63
N MET A 130 -7.63 -6.69 -11.69
CA MET A 130 -8.50 -6.42 -12.83
C MET A 130 -9.99 -6.41 -12.44
N ASP A 131 -10.35 -7.17 -11.43
CA ASP A 131 -11.69 -7.24 -10.83
C ASP A 131 -12.03 -6.03 -9.93
N GLY A 132 -11.03 -5.16 -9.69
CA GLY A 132 -11.15 -3.99 -8.83
C GLY A 132 -10.96 -4.27 -7.34
N ALA A 133 -10.72 -5.50 -6.94
CA ALA A 133 -10.32 -5.83 -5.58
C ALA A 133 -8.88 -5.39 -5.30
N ILE A 134 -8.56 -5.16 -4.04
CA ILE A 134 -7.22 -4.81 -3.58
C ILE A 134 -6.60 -6.05 -2.96
N TYR A 135 -5.46 -6.46 -3.50
CA TYR A 135 -4.70 -7.62 -3.03
C TYR A 135 -3.52 -7.14 -2.18
N GLY A 136 -3.56 -7.43 -0.88
CA GLY A 136 -2.51 -7.07 0.08
C GLY A 136 -1.29 -7.96 -0.05
N VAL A 137 -0.11 -7.36 -0.22
CA VAL A 137 1.17 -8.04 -0.42
C VAL A 137 1.61 -8.76 0.85
N PRO A 138 1.68 -10.09 0.90
CA PRO A 138 1.99 -10.85 2.13
C PRO A 138 3.48 -10.77 2.48
N ALA A 139 3.85 -9.82 3.35
CA ALA A 139 5.23 -9.72 3.84
C ALA A 139 5.53 -10.82 4.87
N HIS A 140 4.77 -10.86 5.96
CA HIS A 140 4.88 -11.91 6.99
C HIS A 140 3.60 -12.77 7.11
N ALA A 141 2.47 -12.31 6.59
CA ALA A 141 1.23 -13.07 6.58
C ALA A 141 1.34 -14.35 5.73
N ASP A 142 0.70 -15.42 6.16
CA ASP A 142 0.68 -16.70 5.43
C ASP A 142 -0.39 -16.72 4.32
N THR A 143 -1.11 -15.62 4.15
CA THR A 143 -2.23 -15.43 3.21
C THR A 143 -2.13 -14.09 2.51
N VAL A 144 -2.75 -13.97 1.36
CA VAL A 144 -3.04 -12.70 0.67
C VAL A 144 -4.35 -12.14 1.22
N LEU A 145 -4.38 -10.87 1.60
CA LEU A 145 -5.61 -10.18 1.97
C LEU A 145 -6.28 -9.62 0.71
N THR A 146 -7.48 -10.05 0.41
CA THR A 146 -8.32 -9.46 -0.63
C THR A 146 -9.32 -8.51 0.02
N ILE A 147 -9.36 -7.26 -0.45
CA ILE A 147 -10.32 -6.23 -0.03
C ILE A 147 -11.18 -5.89 -1.24
N VAL A 148 -12.45 -6.25 -1.21
CA VAL A 148 -13.44 -5.85 -2.19
C VAL A 148 -14.03 -4.52 -1.76
N PRO A 149 -13.80 -3.41 -2.53
CA PRO A 149 -14.30 -2.10 -2.19
C PRO A 149 -15.82 -2.06 -2.01
N GLY A 150 -16.29 -1.27 -1.05
CA GLY A 150 -17.71 -1.14 -0.75
C GLY A 150 -17.97 -0.46 0.61
N ASN A 151 -19.25 -0.38 0.98
CA ASN A 151 -19.67 0.19 2.26
C ASN A 151 -20.71 -0.70 2.97
N PRO A 152 -20.28 -1.58 3.90
CA PRO A 152 -18.87 -1.85 4.30
C PRO A 152 -18.12 -2.63 3.21
N PRO A 153 -16.77 -2.56 3.18
CA PRO A 153 -15.97 -3.42 2.31
C PRO A 153 -16.02 -4.88 2.77
N THR A 154 -15.85 -5.79 1.82
CA THR A 154 -15.68 -7.22 2.13
C THR A 154 -14.19 -7.56 2.14
N MET A 155 -13.74 -8.30 3.15
CA MET A 155 -12.36 -8.77 3.25
C MET A 155 -12.33 -10.30 3.32
N VAL A 156 -11.44 -10.90 2.52
CA VAL A 156 -11.19 -12.34 2.49
C VAL A 156 -9.69 -12.57 2.50
N GLU A 157 -9.24 -13.59 3.22
CA GLU A 157 -7.86 -14.08 3.11
C GLU A 157 -7.84 -15.29 2.18
N ILE A 158 -7.05 -15.19 1.10
CA ILE A 158 -6.91 -16.23 0.07
C ILE A 158 -5.51 -16.82 0.07
N GLY A 159 -5.37 -18.02 -0.48
CA GLY A 159 -4.15 -18.80 -0.38
C GLY A 159 -3.92 -19.29 1.06
N SER A 160 -2.93 -20.13 1.24
CA SER A 160 -2.57 -20.64 2.58
C SER A 160 -1.12 -21.10 2.61
N ASN A 161 -0.52 -21.00 3.79
CA ASN A 161 0.84 -21.49 4.03
C ASN A 161 1.90 -20.92 3.08
N LEU A 162 1.76 -19.65 2.69
CA LEU A 162 2.76 -18.97 1.89
C LEU A 162 4.12 -19.01 2.60
N ARG A 163 5.14 -19.56 1.92
CA ARG A 163 6.46 -19.79 2.50
C ARG A 163 7.46 -18.74 2.04
N THR A 164 8.46 -18.53 2.87
CA THR A 164 9.72 -17.91 2.46
C THR A 164 10.57 -18.94 1.74
N GLY A 165 11.62 -18.43 1.09
CA GLY A 165 12.60 -19.26 0.45
C GLY A 165 13.43 -20.13 1.40
N LYS A 166 14.25 -21.02 0.82
CA LYS A 166 15.15 -21.95 1.50
C LYS A 166 16.10 -21.26 2.49
N HIS A 167 16.53 -20.03 2.19
CA HIS A 167 17.47 -19.27 3.01
C HIS A 167 16.80 -18.52 4.17
N ARG A 168 15.46 -18.56 4.26
CA ARG A 168 14.71 -17.91 5.31
C ARG A 168 13.47 -18.74 5.69
N THR A 169 13.52 -19.34 6.85
CA THR A 169 12.47 -20.27 7.32
C THR A 169 11.48 -19.67 8.31
N ASP A 170 11.64 -18.39 8.65
CA ASP A 170 10.82 -17.70 9.65
C ASP A 170 9.55 -17.05 9.07
N GLY A 171 9.26 -17.22 7.78
CA GLY A 171 8.04 -16.71 7.13
C GLY A 171 8.00 -15.21 6.90
N LYS A 172 9.12 -14.49 7.00
CA LYS A 172 9.15 -13.03 6.96
C LYS A 172 9.68 -12.47 5.64
N TYR A 173 9.24 -11.24 5.31
CA TYR A 173 9.68 -10.46 4.14
C TYR A 173 9.55 -11.22 2.81
N LYS A 174 8.52 -12.05 2.67
CA LYS A 174 8.31 -12.87 1.47
C LYS A 174 8.22 -12.02 0.22
N PHE A 175 7.27 -11.10 0.23
CA PHE A 175 7.00 -10.17 -0.88
C PHE A 175 6.87 -8.75 -0.31
N LEU A 176 7.32 -7.74 -1.07
CA LEU A 176 7.28 -6.33 -0.63
C LEU A 176 6.61 -5.41 -1.64
N GLY A 177 6.24 -5.90 -2.81
CA GLY A 177 5.52 -5.16 -3.82
C GLY A 177 4.81 -6.07 -4.81
N GLY A 178 3.97 -5.49 -5.66
CA GLY A 178 3.22 -6.24 -6.65
C GLY A 178 2.73 -5.38 -7.80
N VAL A 179 2.39 -6.04 -8.90
CA VAL A 179 1.88 -5.41 -10.12
C VAL A 179 0.72 -6.21 -10.70
N LEU A 180 -0.17 -5.52 -11.41
CA LEU A 180 -1.19 -6.15 -12.25
C LEU A 180 -0.58 -6.44 -13.64
N GLY A 181 -0.51 -7.72 -14.01
CA GLY A 181 -0.07 -8.17 -15.32
C GLY A 181 -1.11 -7.87 -16.41
N LYS A 182 -0.68 -7.85 -17.68
CA LYS A 182 -1.59 -7.67 -18.82
C LYS A 182 -2.51 -8.86 -19.07
N ASP A 183 -2.22 -9.99 -18.46
CA ASP A 183 -3.04 -11.20 -18.46
C ASP A 183 -4.17 -11.17 -17.43
N GLY A 184 -4.28 -10.08 -16.63
CA GLY A 184 -5.30 -9.92 -15.61
C GLY A 184 -4.95 -10.52 -14.26
N CYS A 185 -3.80 -11.18 -14.13
CA CYS A 185 -3.33 -11.69 -12.85
C CYS A 185 -2.54 -10.63 -12.08
N VAL A 186 -2.58 -10.69 -10.75
CA VAL A 186 -1.68 -9.93 -9.88
C VAL A 186 -0.45 -10.76 -9.61
N TYR A 187 0.73 -10.11 -9.69
CA TYR A 187 2.02 -10.73 -9.42
C TYR A 187 2.71 -10.04 -8.25
N PHE A 188 3.07 -10.80 -7.22
CA PHE A 188 3.89 -10.29 -6.12
C PHE A 188 5.35 -10.64 -6.32
N ILE A 189 6.17 -9.60 -6.20
CA ILE A 189 7.59 -9.64 -6.49
C ILE A 189 8.35 -10.17 -5.27
N PRO A 190 9.17 -11.24 -5.43
CA PRO A 190 9.81 -11.89 -4.31
C PRO A 190 10.94 -11.04 -3.72
N SER A 191 10.85 -10.74 -2.43
CA SER A 191 11.97 -10.19 -1.66
C SER A 191 12.82 -11.33 -1.10
N ASP A 192 12.28 -12.10 -0.18
CA ASP A 192 12.96 -13.27 0.42
C ASP A 192 12.33 -14.60 -0.02
N SER A 193 11.21 -14.60 -0.74
CA SER A 193 10.60 -15.79 -1.32
C SER A 193 11.43 -16.32 -2.50
N ASP A 194 11.46 -17.64 -2.72
CA ASP A 194 12.16 -18.27 -3.84
C ASP A 194 11.34 -18.26 -5.14
N HIS A 195 10.08 -17.84 -5.12
CA HIS A 195 9.21 -17.82 -6.29
C HIS A 195 8.44 -16.50 -6.39
N VAL A 196 8.04 -16.15 -7.60
CA VAL A 196 7.01 -15.14 -7.83
C VAL A 196 5.65 -15.69 -7.40
N LEU A 197 4.81 -14.89 -6.76
CA LEU A 197 3.44 -15.29 -6.43
C LEU A 197 2.49 -14.69 -7.48
N GLN A 198 1.67 -15.52 -8.08
CA GLN A 198 0.62 -15.14 -9.00
C GLN A 198 -0.75 -15.34 -8.35
N ILE A 199 -1.63 -14.36 -8.53
CA ILE A 199 -3.02 -14.42 -8.11
C ILE A 199 -3.90 -14.24 -9.35
N ASP A 200 -4.75 -15.21 -9.62
CA ASP A 200 -5.78 -15.12 -10.64
C ASP A 200 -6.98 -14.36 -10.06
N CYS A 201 -7.26 -13.17 -10.60
CA CYS A 201 -8.32 -12.30 -10.08
C CYS A 201 -9.75 -12.80 -10.37
N GLU A 202 -9.93 -13.78 -11.26
CA GLU A 202 -11.24 -14.37 -11.54
C GLU A 202 -11.59 -15.51 -10.59
N THR A 203 -10.58 -16.28 -10.19
CA THR A 203 -10.78 -17.52 -9.42
C THR A 203 -10.30 -17.45 -7.98
N ASP A 204 -9.58 -16.37 -7.60
CA ASP A 204 -8.86 -16.24 -6.33
C ASP A 204 -7.79 -17.33 -6.11
N GLU A 205 -7.36 -18.01 -7.19
CA GLU A 205 -6.29 -18.99 -7.10
C GLU A 205 -4.95 -18.31 -6.86
N VAL A 206 -4.24 -18.76 -5.83
CA VAL A 206 -2.91 -18.27 -5.46
C VAL A 206 -1.89 -19.37 -5.70
N ARG A 207 -0.87 -19.10 -6.52
CA ARG A 207 0.15 -20.07 -6.90
C ARG A 207 1.54 -19.46 -7.03
N GLU A 208 2.55 -20.24 -6.70
CA GLU A 208 3.94 -19.93 -6.99
C GLU A 208 4.21 -20.23 -8.46
N VAL A 209 4.89 -19.30 -9.16
CA VAL A 209 5.20 -19.44 -10.59
C VAL A 209 6.67 -19.12 -10.88
N GLY A 210 7.15 -19.60 -12.01
CA GLY A 210 8.52 -19.45 -12.47
C GLY A 210 9.49 -20.45 -11.86
N GLU A 211 10.75 -20.32 -12.25
CA GLU A 211 11.84 -21.15 -11.71
C GLU A 211 12.18 -20.72 -10.28
N SER A 212 12.74 -21.64 -9.51
CA SER A 212 13.19 -21.35 -8.15
C SER A 212 14.40 -20.41 -8.15
N LEU A 213 14.30 -19.36 -7.36
CA LEU A 213 15.35 -18.35 -7.14
C LEU A 213 16.30 -18.72 -5.99
N GLU A 214 16.20 -19.95 -5.47
CA GLU A 214 16.99 -20.41 -4.31
C GLU A 214 18.50 -20.39 -4.51
N ASN A 215 18.96 -20.44 -5.76
CA ASN A 215 20.37 -20.44 -6.13
C ASN A 215 20.87 -19.08 -6.65
N GLU A 216 20.06 -18.04 -6.56
CA GLU A 216 20.48 -16.70 -6.92
C GLU A 216 21.61 -16.22 -6.01
N ARG A 217 22.47 -15.34 -6.55
CA ARG A 217 23.58 -14.74 -5.79
C ARG A 217 23.08 -13.95 -4.58
N ILE A 218 21.91 -13.29 -4.72
CA ILE A 218 21.23 -12.57 -3.66
C ILE A 218 19.96 -13.33 -3.34
N VAL A 219 19.87 -13.90 -2.15
CA VAL A 219 18.74 -14.74 -1.72
C VAL A 219 17.77 -14.03 -0.78
N GLN A 220 18.13 -12.87 -0.25
CA GLN A 220 17.30 -12.03 0.60
C GLN A 220 17.32 -10.59 0.11
N ASN A 221 16.21 -9.87 0.29
CA ASN A 221 16.01 -8.52 -0.23
C ASN A 221 16.32 -8.43 -1.74
N LYS A 222 15.85 -9.41 -2.52
CA LYS A 222 16.09 -9.49 -3.96
C LYS A 222 15.50 -8.30 -4.68
N TRP A 223 14.19 -8.15 -4.57
CA TRP A 223 13.44 -7.04 -5.18
C TRP A 223 12.38 -6.51 -4.22
N GLN A 224 12.00 -5.24 -4.38
CA GLN A 224 10.95 -4.61 -3.57
C GLN A 224 9.68 -4.31 -4.36
N ASN A 225 9.80 -4.11 -5.66
CA ASN A 225 8.67 -3.81 -6.54
C ASN A 225 8.99 -4.24 -7.96
N GLY A 226 8.00 -4.11 -8.86
CA GLY A 226 8.16 -4.38 -10.28
C GLY A 226 7.37 -3.39 -11.14
N PHE A 227 7.63 -3.45 -12.43
CA PHE A 227 6.97 -2.64 -13.45
C PHE A 227 6.55 -3.50 -14.62
N VAL A 228 5.41 -3.17 -15.22
CA VAL A 228 4.92 -3.86 -16.41
C VAL A 228 5.31 -3.06 -17.67
N GLY A 229 6.06 -3.68 -18.54
CA GLY A 229 6.45 -3.10 -19.83
C GLY A 229 5.29 -3.07 -20.83
N ASP A 230 5.49 -2.35 -21.94
CA ASP A 230 4.47 -2.23 -22.99
C ASP A 230 4.16 -3.57 -23.67
N ASP A 231 5.08 -4.49 -23.67
CA ASP A 231 4.93 -5.87 -24.17
C ASP A 231 4.27 -6.84 -23.18
N GLY A 232 3.99 -6.38 -21.96
CA GLY A 232 3.46 -7.20 -20.87
C GLY A 232 4.51 -7.87 -20.00
N THR A 233 5.79 -7.74 -20.33
CA THR A 233 6.88 -8.26 -19.48
C THR A 233 6.91 -7.53 -18.14
N ILE A 234 7.05 -8.29 -17.06
CA ILE A 234 7.22 -7.74 -15.70
C ILE A 234 8.71 -7.69 -15.39
N TRP A 235 9.17 -6.53 -14.99
CA TRP A 235 10.55 -6.25 -14.59
C TRP A 235 10.61 -5.98 -13.09
N GLY A 236 11.57 -6.55 -12.38
CA GLY A 236 11.84 -6.36 -10.96
C GLY A 236 13.27 -5.91 -10.68
#